data_1721e6ce1b3f4755a0a22c516c2319d7
#
_entry.id   1721e6ce1b3f4755a0a22c516c2319d7
#
_cell.length_a   1.000
_cell.length_b   1.000
_cell.length_c   1.000
_cell.angle_alpha   90.00
_cell.angle_beta   90.00
_cell.angle_gamma   90.00
#
_symmetry.space_group_name_H-M   'P 1'
#
loop_
_entity.id
_entity.type
_entity.pdbx_description
1 polymer ?
#
loop_
_entity_poly.entity_id
_entity_poly.type
_entity_poly.pdbx_seq_one_letter_code
_entity_poly.pdbx_strand_id
1 'polypeptide(L)'
;MSQKKIKAVLFDMDGVLFNSMPYHSEAWHNVMKSHGLTLSREEAYMHEGRTGAATINIVFQRELGREATQEEIESIYQEKSVLFNSYTEAVRMPGTWELLQKIKNEGLVPMVVTGSGQLSLLERLEHNFPGMFHKELMVTAFDVKYGKPNPEPYLMALKKGGLKADEAVVIENAPLGVEAGHKAGIFTIAVNTGPLDGQVLLDSGADLLFPSMQALCNEWDNCLIHLDSI
;
A
#
# COMPACT_ATOMS: atom_id res chain seq x y z
N MET A 1 -27.98 16.87 -12.46
CA MET A 1 -27.20 15.91 -11.65
C MET A 1 -25.83 16.55 -11.47
N SER A 2 -25.38 16.80 -10.25
CA SER A 2 -24.00 17.27 -9.98
C SER A 2 -23.05 16.22 -10.56
N GLN A 3 -22.04 16.67 -11.32
CA GLN A 3 -21.03 15.77 -11.85
C GLN A 3 -20.23 15.29 -10.64
N LYS A 4 -20.14 13.95 -10.43
CA LYS A 4 -19.31 13.38 -9.35
C LYS A 4 -17.89 13.92 -9.48
N LYS A 5 -17.32 14.42 -8.39
CA LYS A 5 -15.96 14.96 -8.35
C LYS A 5 -14.95 13.83 -8.37
N ILE A 6 -15.16 12.81 -7.51
CA ILE A 6 -14.28 11.64 -7.43
C ILE A 6 -14.50 10.72 -8.63
N LYS A 7 -13.42 10.29 -9.25
CA LYS A 7 -13.38 9.41 -10.42
C LYS A 7 -12.64 8.11 -10.18
N ALA A 8 -11.69 8.09 -9.22
CA ALA A 8 -10.87 6.91 -8.96
C ALA A 8 -10.56 6.73 -7.47
N VAL A 9 -10.31 5.47 -7.09
CA VAL A 9 -9.85 5.07 -5.77
C VAL A 9 -8.52 4.35 -5.93
N LEU A 10 -7.47 4.90 -5.31
CA LEU A 10 -6.09 4.42 -5.38
C LEU A 10 -5.79 3.57 -4.15
N PHE A 11 -5.68 2.28 -4.33
CA PHE A 11 -5.47 1.32 -3.25
C PHE A 11 -3.99 0.99 -3.08
N ASP A 12 -3.48 1.04 -1.86
CA ASP A 12 -2.34 0.19 -1.52
C ASP A 12 -2.76 -1.29 -1.57
N MET A 13 -1.80 -2.18 -1.53
CA MET A 13 -2.07 -3.61 -1.69
C MET A 13 -1.96 -4.39 -0.39
N ASP A 14 -0.80 -4.33 0.25
CA ASP A 14 -0.48 -5.14 1.41
C ASP A 14 -1.05 -4.50 2.67
N GLY A 15 -1.94 -5.20 3.39
CA GLY A 15 -2.69 -4.62 4.50
C GLY A 15 -3.97 -3.87 4.10
N VAL A 16 -4.20 -3.60 2.82
CA VAL A 16 -5.43 -2.98 2.29
C VAL A 16 -6.26 -3.97 1.46
N LEU A 17 -5.70 -4.46 0.35
CA LEU A 17 -6.38 -5.48 -0.47
C LEU A 17 -6.20 -6.89 0.10
N PHE A 18 -5.01 -7.18 0.63
CA PHE A 18 -4.64 -8.48 1.18
C PHE A 18 -4.19 -8.38 2.64
N ASN A 19 -4.57 -9.37 3.45
CA ASN A 19 -4.03 -9.56 4.80
C ASN A 19 -2.64 -10.23 4.72
N SER A 20 -1.68 -9.54 4.13
CA SER A 20 -0.33 -10.04 3.84
C SER A 20 0.74 -9.54 4.79
N MET A 21 0.49 -8.46 5.52
CA MET A 21 1.48 -7.83 6.39
C MET A 21 2.00 -8.71 7.52
N PRO A 22 1.22 -9.60 8.15
CA PRO A 22 1.78 -10.57 9.10
C PRO A 22 2.89 -11.44 8.49
N TYR A 23 2.74 -11.85 7.23
CA TYR A 23 3.74 -12.65 6.51
C TYR A 23 4.94 -11.81 6.08
N HIS A 24 4.72 -10.57 5.64
CA HIS A 24 5.80 -9.65 5.31
C HIS A 24 6.67 -9.34 6.52
N SER A 25 6.06 -9.03 7.66
CA SER A 25 6.78 -8.71 8.90
C SER A 25 7.57 -9.91 9.41
N GLU A 26 7.02 -11.13 9.34
CA GLU A 26 7.70 -12.36 9.70
C GLU A 26 8.89 -12.66 8.78
N ALA A 27 8.71 -12.51 7.46
CA ALA A 27 9.77 -12.74 6.49
C ALA A 27 10.93 -11.75 6.67
N TRP A 28 10.64 -10.46 6.85
CA TRP A 28 11.64 -9.44 7.12
C TRP A 28 12.41 -9.71 8.42
N HIS A 29 11.68 -10.01 9.51
CA HIS A 29 12.31 -10.34 10.80
C HIS A 29 13.28 -11.51 10.67
N ASN A 30 12.85 -12.62 10.07
CA ASN A 30 13.62 -13.83 9.98
C ASN A 30 14.85 -13.67 9.06
N VAL A 31 14.69 -13.02 7.91
CA VAL A 31 15.82 -12.81 6.99
C VAL A 31 16.84 -11.84 7.58
N MET A 32 16.44 -10.73 8.17
CA MET A 32 17.40 -9.83 8.83
C MET A 32 18.16 -10.55 9.94
N LYS A 33 17.47 -11.35 10.75
CA LYS A 33 18.07 -12.15 11.81
C LYS A 33 19.07 -13.17 11.27
N SER A 34 18.82 -13.83 10.14
CA SER A 34 19.79 -14.78 9.55
C SER A 34 21.08 -14.10 9.08
N HIS A 35 21.02 -12.81 8.76
CA HIS A 35 22.20 -11.98 8.43
C HIS A 35 22.81 -11.27 9.66
N GLY A 36 22.38 -11.60 10.89
CA GLY A 36 22.89 -10.99 12.12
C GLY A 36 22.42 -9.56 12.35
N LEU A 37 21.36 -9.14 11.64
CA LEU A 37 20.78 -7.81 11.72
C LEU A 37 19.44 -7.84 12.49
N THR A 38 19.05 -6.70 13.05
CA THR A 38 17.81 -6.58 13.84
C THR A 38 16.75 -5.80 13.08
N LEU A 39 15.61 -6.43 12.86
CA LEU A 39 14.39 -5.77 12.41
C LEU A 39 13.20 -6.46 13.12
N SER A 40 12.52 -5.74 14.00
CA SER A 40 11.36 -6.31 14.69
C SER A 40 10.16 -6.41 13.74
N ARG A 41 9.19 -7.27 14.09
CA ARG A 41 7.94 -7.36 13.32
C ARG A 41 7.16 -6.03 13.31
N GLU A 42 7.13 -5.36 14.46
CA GLU A 42 6.47 -4.05 14.58
C GLU A 42 7.19 -2.97 13.74
N GLU A 43 8.51 -2.96 13.77
CA GLU A 43 9.31 -2.07 12.93
C GLU A 43 9.07 -2.31 11.43
N ALA A 44 8.83 -3.57 11.01
CA ALA A 44 8.50 -3.88 9.63
C ALA A 44 7.19 -3.21 9.16
N TYR A 45 6.19 -3.04 10.05
CA TYR A 45 4.98 -2.27 9.74
C TYR A 45 5.26 -0.77 9.56
N MET A 46 6.21 -0.21 10.31
CA MET A 46 6.63 1.20 10.13
C MET A 46 7.36 1.44 8.81
N HIS A 47 7.94 0.38 8.22
CA HIS A 47 8.65 0.44 6.94
C HIS A 47 7.80 -0.01 5.75
N GLU A 48 6.54 -0.36 5.99
CA GLU A 48 5.60 -0.75 4.93
C GLU A 48 5.48 0.35 3.86
N GLY A 49 5.41 -0.06 2.61
CA GLY A 49 5.37 0.85 1.47
C GLY A 49 6.74 1.28 0.93
N ARG A 50 7.84 1.06 1.68
CA ARG A 50 9.20 1.26 1.17
C ARG A 50 9.58 0.18 0.15
N THR A 51 10.53 0.52 -0.71
CA THR A 51 11.21 -0.51 -1.50
C THR A 51 12.07 -1.41 -0.60
N GLY A 52 12.28 -2.66 -1.00
CA GLY A 52 13.14 -3.58 -0.24
C GLY A 52 14.55 -3.04 -0.03
N ALA A 53 15.13 -2.41 -1.06
CA ALA A 53 16.44 -1.77 -0.97
C ALA A 53 16.49 -0.67 0.11
N ALA A 54 15.45 0.16 0.19
CA ALA A 54 15.40 1.23 1.18
C ALA A 54 15.29 0.67 2.62
N THR A 55 14.49 -0.38 2.83
CA THR A 55 14.39 -1.06 4.14
C THR A 55 15.73 -1.68 4.55
N ILE A 56 16.41 -2.38 3.63
CA ILE A 56 17.72 -2.99 3.88
C ILE A 56 18.74 -1.90 4.24
N ASN A 57 18.81 -0.82 3.48
CA ASN A 57 19.76 0.26 3.73
C ASN A 57 19.55 0.94 5.08
N ILE A 58 18.32 1.12 5.54
CA ILE A 58 18.02 1.67 6.87
C ILE A 58 18.63 0.80 7.96
N VAL A 59 18.44 -0.52 7.87
CA VAL A 59 18.99 -1.47 8.86
C VAL A 59 20.52 -1.50 8.79
N PHE A 60 21.11 -1.56 7.60
CA PHE A 60 22.57 -1.53 7.41
C PHE A 60 23.20 -0.25 7.96
N GLN A 61 22.60 0.91 7.65
CA GLN A 61 23.09 2.19 8.15
C GLN A 61 23.05 2.25 9.69
N ARG A 62 21.95 1.75 10.27
CA ARG A 62 21.77 1.74 11.73
C ARG A 62 22.77 0.81 12.45
N GLU A 63 23.00 -0.39 11.93
CA GLU A 63 23.76 -1.42 12.65
C GLU A 63 25.22 -1.53 12.21
N LEU A 64 25.51 -1.19 10.94
CA LEU A 64 26.85 -1.33 10.35
C LEU A 64 27.48 0.02 9.98
N GLY A 65 26.76 1.13 10.09
CA GLY A 65 27.23 2.49 9.76
C GLY A 65 27.52 2.70 8.27
N ARG A 66 26.97 1.85 7.39
CA ARG A 66 27.14 1.93 5.94
C ARG A 66 25.86 1.53 5.21
N GLU A 67 25.75 1.87 3.94
CA GLU A 67 24.76 1.28 3.04
C GLU A 67 25.13 -0.16 2.67
N ALA A 68 24.13 -0.95 2.34
CA ALA A 68 24.33 -2.27 1.75
C ALA A 68 24.85 -2.16 0.32
N THR A 69 25.67 -3.10 -0.09
CA THR A 69 26.06 -3.23 -1.50
C THR A 69 24.87 -3.72 -2.32
N GLN A 70 24.95 -3.54 -3.64
CA GLN A 70 23.91 -4.03 -4.54
C GLN A 70 23.70 -5.55 -4.41
N GLU A 71 24.78 -6.32 -4.25
CA GLU A 71 24.75 -7.76 -4.06
C GLU A 71 24.06 -8.15 -2.75
N GLU A 72 24.35 -7.45 -1.65
CA GLU A 72 23.68 -7.66 -0.35
C GLU A 72 22.18 -7.36 -0.45
N ILE A 73 21.80 -6.26 -1.13
CA ILE A 73 20.39 -5.90 -1.34
C ILE A 73 19.67 -7.01 -2.13
N GLU A 74 20.25 -7.46 -3.23
CA GLU A 74 19.65 -8.49 -4.08
C GLU A 74 19.52 -9.82 -3.34
N SER A 75 20.56 -10.27 -2.63
CA SER A 75 20.57 -11.51 -1.85
C SER A 75 19.50 -11.48 -0.75
N ILE A 76 19.52 -10.45 0.10
CA ILE A 76 18.59 -10.33 1.24
C ILE A 76 17.14 -10.22 0.73
N TYR A 77 16.91 -9.43 -0.32
CA TYR A 77 15.56 -9.28 -0.88
C TYR A 77 15.07 -10.57 -1.53
N GLN A 78 15.95 -11.31 -2.22
CA GLN A 78 15.64 -12.62 -2.79
C GLN A 78 15.27 -13.63 -1.69
N GLU A 79 16.08 -13.74 -0.63
CA GLU A 79 15.81 -14.62 0.51
C GLU A 79 14.47 -14.27 1.19
N LYS A 80 14.22 -12.97 1.41
CA LYS A 80 12.94 -12.48 1.94
C LYS A 80 11.77 -12.89 1.05
N SER A 81 11.93 -12.75 -0.27
CA SER A 81 10.88 -13.09 -1.24
C SER A 81 10.59 -14.59 -1.28
N VAL A 82 11.62 -15.42 -1.23
CA VAL A 82 11.49 -16.89 -1.14
C VAL A 82 10.77 -17.28 0.14
N LEU A 83 11.18 -16.71 1.28
CA LEU A 83 10.56 -16.99 2.56
C LEU A 83 9.09 -16.54 2.60
N PHE A 84 8.79 -15.33 2.12
CA PHE A 84 7.43 -14.83 2.01
C PHE A 84 6.54 -15.75 1.15
N ASN A 85 7.04 -16.17 -0.01
CA ASN A 85 6.30 -17.07 -0.90
C ASN A 85 6.13 -18.50 -0.36
N SER A 86 6.89 -18.89 0.68
CA SER A 86 6.72 -20.17 1.36
C SER A 86 5.58 -20.19 2.39
N TYR A 87 5.09 -19.02 2.78
CA TYR A 87 3.94 -18.90 3.68
C TYR A 87 2.63 -19.19 2.94
N THR A 88 1.58 -19.37 3.73
CA THR A 88 0.22 -19.51 3.16
C THR A 88 -0.13 -18.27 2.33
N GLU A 89 -0.79 -18.47 1.20
CA GLU A 89 -1.24 -17.36 0.37
C GLU A 89 -2.09 -16.37 1.18
N ALA A 90 -1.76 -15.09 1.07
CA ALA A 90 -2.49 -14.04 1.77
C ALA A 90 -3.92 -13.93 1.25
N VAL A 91 -4.88 -14.01 2.16
CA VAL A 91 -6.31 -13.89 1.84
C VAL A 91 -6.69 -12.42 1.64
N ARG A 92 -7.82 -12.20 0.97
CA ARG A 92 -8.42 -10.87 0.86
C ARG A 92 -8.62 -10.25 2.25
N MET A 93 -8.38 -8.95 2.36
CA MET A 93 -8.78 -8.23 3.56
C MET A 93 -10.33 -8.21 3.65
N PRO A 94 -10.93 -8.51 4.82
CA PRO A 94 -12.39 -8.47 4.97
C PRO A 94 -12.99 -7.12 4.58
N GLY A 95 -14.08 -7.13 3.81
CA GLY A 95 -14.77 -5.94 3.31
C GLY A 95 -14.22 -5.36 2.00
N THR A 96 -13.05 -5.82 1.54
CA THR A 96 -12.41 -5.26 0.33
C THR A 96 -13.17 -5.61 -0.94
N TRP A 97 -13.64 -6.85 -1.06
CA TRP A 97 -14.39 -7.26 -2.25
C TRP A 97 -15.70 -6.49 -2.38
N GLU A 98 -16.43 -6.38 -1.31
CA GLU A 98 -17.70 -5.65 -1.23
C GLU A 98 -17.49 -4.15 -1.52
N LEU A 99 -16.41 -3.57 -0.99
CA LEU A 99 -16.04 -2.17 -1.27
C LEU A 99 -15.71 -1.96 -2.75
N LEU A 100 -14.91 -2.84 -3.36
CA LEU A 100 -14.58 -2.77 -4.79
C LEU A 100 -15.83 -2.87 -5.66
N GLN A 101 -16.80 -3.70 -5.29
CA GLN A 101 -18.09 -3.78 -6.00
C GLN A 101 -18.88 -2.48 -5.90
N LYS A 102 -18.96 -1.86 -4.70
CA LYS A 102 -19.59 -0.55 -4.51
C LYS A 102 -18.93 0.51 -5.40
N ILE A 103 -17.59 0.62 -5.34
CA ILE A 103 -16.78 1.56 -6.13
C ILE A 103 -17.10 1.42 -7.62
N LYS A 104 -17.13 0.19 -8.12
CA LYS A 104 -17.43 -0.09 -9.52
C LYS A 104 -18.87 0.26 -9.92
N ASN A 105 -19.83 -0.06 -9.05
CA ASN A 105 -21.24 0.28 -9.26
C ASN A 105 -21.47 1.79 -9.31
N GLU A 106 -20.66 2.56 -8.58
CA GLU A 106 -20.66 4.03 -8.61
C GLU A 106 -19.96 4.61 -9.87
N GLY A 107 -19.37 3.75 -10.71
CA GLY A 107 -18.64 4.17 -11.91
C GLY A 107 -17.25 4.71 -11.63
N LEU A 108 -16.70 4.47 -10.43
CA LEU A 108 -15.35 4.85 -10.04
C LEU A 108 -14.34 3.79 -10.51
N VAL A 109 -13.11 4.21 -10.78
CA VAL A 109 -12.03 3.34 -11.25
C VAL A 109 -11.13 2.92 -10.10
N PRO A 110 -11.08 1.64 -9.70
CA PRO A 110 -10.11 1.16 -8.73
C PRO A 110 -8.73 1.01 -9.40
N MET A 111 -7.69 1.53 -8.74
CA MET A 111 -6.30 1.46 -9.18
C MET A 111 -5.43 0.93 -8.05
N VAL A 112 -4.36 0.19 -8.37
CA VAL A 112 -3.39 -0.32 -7.37
C VAL A 112 -2.12 0.50 -7.42
N VAL A 113 -1.62 0.89 -6.23
CA VAL A 113 -0.35 1.62 -6.04
C VAL A 113 0.47 0.92 -4.97
N THR A 114 1.38 0.04 -5.38
CA THR A 114 2.16 -0.80 -4.47
C THR A 114 3.67 -0.60 -4.61
N GLY A 115 4.38 -0.75 -3.50
CA GLY A 115 5.86 -0.84 -3.48
C GLY A 115 6.40 -2.22 -3.93
N SER A 116 5.53 -3.17 -4.23
CA SER A 116 5.93 -4.50 -4.71
C SER A 116 6.38 -4.46 -6.17
N GLY A 117 7.47 -5.21 -6.48
CA GLY A 117 7.96 -5.46 -7.83
C GLY A 117 7.77 -6.92 -8.27
N GLN A 118 6.83 -7.66 -7.69
CA GLN A 118 6.63 -9.07 -8.03
C GLN A 118 5.84 -9.23 -9.35
N LEU A 119 6.37 -10.03 -10.26
CA LEU A 119 5.73 -10.30 -11.56
C LEU A 119 4.39 -11.05 -11.43
N SER A 120 4.23 -11.88 -10.39
CA SER A 120 2.99 -12.62 -10.08
C SER A 120 1.85 -11.76 -9.53
N LEU A 121 2.10 -10.46 -9.35
CA LEU A 121 1.13 -9.54 -8.74
C LEU A 121 -0.19 -9.48 -9.50
N LEU A 122 -0.11 -9.39 -10.83
CA LEU A 122 -1.31 -9.33 -11.69
C LEU A 122 -2.15 -10.60 -11.61
N GLU A 123 -1.49 -11.77 -11.63
CA GLU A 123 -2.18 -13.07 -11.53
C GLU A 123 -2.89 -13.18 -10.18
N ARG A 124 -2.22 -12.74 -9.10
CA ARG A 124 -2.80 -12.74 -7.75
C ARG A 124 -3.98 -11.79 -7.62
N LEU A 125 -3.90 -10.59 -8.22
CA LEU A 125 -5.00 -9.64 -8.24
C LEU A 125 -6.18 -10.18 -9.06
N GLU A 126 -5.94 -10.72 -10.26
CA GLU A 126 -7.00 -11.27 -11.10
C GLU A 126 -7.65 -12.50 -10.46
N HIS A 127 -6.87 -13.37 -9.82
CA HIS A 127 -7.42 -14.54 -9.11
C HIS A 127 -8.32 -14.11 -7.94
N ASN A 128 -7.91 -13.10 -7.18
CA ASN A 128 -8.63 -12.67 -5.98
C ASN A 128 -9.71 -11.62 -6.27
N PHE A 129 -9.51 -10.76 -7.27
CA PHE A 129 -10.40 -9.65 -7.60
C PHE A 129 -10.68 -9.62 -9.12
N PRO A 130 -11.33 -10.67 -9.68
CA PRO A 130 -11.48 -10.82 -11.11
C PRO A 130 -12.14 -9.60 -11.76
N GLY A 131 -11.49 -9.06 -12.79
CA GLY A 131 -11.97 -7.92 -13.56
C GLY A 131 -12.06 -6.59 -12.81
N MET A 132 -11.44 -6.46 -11.62
CA MET A 132 -11.48 -5.20 -10.85
C MET A 132 -10.37 -4.24 -11.26
N PHE A 133 -9.18 -4.73 -11.56
CA PHE A 133 -8.01 -3.90 -11.81
C PHE A 133 -7.49 -4.05 -13.24
N HIS A 134 -7.00 -2.95 -13.79
CA HIS A 134 -6.41 -2.91 -15.13
C HIS A 134 -4.90 -2.70 -15.03
N LYS A 135 -4.14 -3.54 -15.73
CA LYS A 135 -2.67 -3.53 -15.70
C LYS A 135 -2.06 -2.16 -16.00
N GLU A 136 -2.61 -1.49 -16.99
CA GLU A 136 -2.15 -0.18 -17.46
C GLU A 136 -2.33 0.95 -16.43
N LEU A 137 -3.26 0.77 -15.48
CA LEU A 137 -3.53 1.72 -14.39
C LEU A 137 -2.80 1.38 -13.09
N MET A 138 -2.12 0.21 -13.02
CA MET A 138 -1.35 -0.15 -11.83
C MET A 138 -0.03 0.61 -11.77
N VAL A 139 0.39 0.92 -10.54
CA VAL A 139 1.72 1.46 -10.23
C VAL A 139 2.42 0.49 -9.30
N THR A 140 3.62 0.07 -9.70
CA THR A 140 4.48 -0.88 -9.00
C THR A 140 5.85 -0.26 -8.75
N ALA A 141 6.74 -0.98 -8.05
CA ALA A 141 8.13 -0.55 -7.85
C ALA A 141 8.89 -0.28 -9.17
N PHE A 142 8.45 -0.87 -10.29
CA PHE A 142 9.09 -0.67 -11.59
C PHE A 142 8.69 0.62 -12.31
N ASP A 143 7.61 1.26 -11.86
CA ASP A 143 7.05 2.47 -12.51
C ASP A 143 7.64 3.76 -11.93
N VAL A 144 8.36 3.68 -10.81
CA VAL A 144 8.81 4.84 -10.03
C VAL A 144 10.29 4.74 -9.65
N LYS A 145 10.92 5.89 -9.49
CA LYS A 145 12.29 5.97 -8.98
C LYS A 145 12.32 5.95 -7.45
N TYR A 146 11.36 6.60 -6.82
CA TYR A 146 11.26 6.72 -5.38
C TYR A 146 9.94 6.11 -4.90
N GLY A 147 10.03 5.15 -3.98
CA GLY A 147 8.88 4.58 -3.28
C GLY A 147 8.35 5.50 -2.17
N LYS A 148 7.22 5.12 -1.57
CA LYS A 148 6.65 5.77 -0.38
C LYS A 148 7.74 5.95 0.70
N PRO A 149 7.83 7.08 1.40
CA PRO A 149 6.87 8.18 1.52
C PRO A 149 7.03 9.30 0.45
N ASN A 150 7.77 9.05 -0.63
CA ASN A 150 7.78 9.97 -1.77
C ASN A 150 6.40 9.95 -2.44
N PRO A 151 5.84 11.10 -2.86
CA PRO A 151 4.54 11.14 -3.53
C PRO A 151 4.54 10.54 -4.95
N GLU A 152 5.71 10.24 -5.51
CA GLU A 152 5.87 9.78 -6.90
C GLU A 152 4.93 8.62 -7.27
N PRO A 153 4.71 7.56 -6.44
CA PRO A 153 3.81 6.48 -6.79
C PRO A 153 2.37 6.94 -7.02
N TYR A 154 1.86 7.83 -6.16
CA TYR A 154 0.51 8.36 -6.29
C TYR A 154 0.40 9.39 -7.43
N LEU A 155 1.39 10.24 -7.62
CA LEU A 155 1.47 11.14 -8.77
C LEU A 155 1.53 10.36 -10.10
N MET A 156 2.22 9.22 -10.13
CA MET A 156 2.24 8.32 -11.28
C MET A 156 0.86 7.70 -11.53
N ALA A 157 0.13 7.32 -10.47
CA ALA A 157 -1.23 6.81 -10.60
C ALA A 157 -2.18 7.88 -11.19
N LEU A 158 -2.11 9.12 -10.70
CA LEU A 158 -2.87 10.24 -11.29
C LEU A 158 -2.53 10.42 -12.78
N LYS A 159 -1.24 10.37 -13.14
CA LYS A 159 -0.80 10.48 -14.53
C LYS A 159 -1.35 9.34 -15.40
N LYS A 160 -1.27 8.08 -14.95
CA LYS A 160 -1.80 6.92 -15.67
C LYS A 160 -3.32 7.00 -15.84
N GLY A 161 -4.03 7.47 -14.83
CA GLY A 161 -5.48 7.64 -14.85
C GLY A 161 -5.97 8.91 -15.58
N GLY A 162 -5.06 9.83 -15.95
CA GLY A 162 -5.44 11.13 -16.48
C GLY A 162 -6.25 11.98 -15.49
N LEU A 163 -5.92 11.88 -14.19
CA LEU A 163 -6.67 12.45 -13.07
C LEU A 163 -5.96 13.64 -12.45
N LYS A 164 -6.75 14.54 -11.86
CA LYS A 164 -6.28 15.54 -10.90
C LYS A 164 -6.30 14.95 -9.48
N ALA A 165 -5.58 15.57 -8.55
CA ALA A 165 -5.53 15.11 -7.17
C ALA A 165 -6.91 15.13 -6.48
N ASP A 166 -7.74 16.13 -6.79
CA ASP A 166 -9.09 16.27 -6.26
C ASP A 166 -10.15 15.38 -6.94
N GLU A 167 -9.74 14.55 -7.91
CA GLU A 167 -10.58 13.56 -8.59
C GLU A 167 -10.30 12.13 -8.11
N ALA A 168 -9.38 11.95 -7.15
CA ALA A 168 -8.99 10.66 -6.62
C ALA A 168 -9.03 10.64 -5.10
N VAL A 169 -9.13 9.44 -4.51
CA VAL A 169 -8.96 9.18 -3.09
C VAL A 169 -7.98 8.03 -2.90
N VAL A 170 -7.09 8.14 -1.92
CA VAL A 170 -6.15 7.09 -1.52
C VAL A 170 -6.74 6.27 -0.38
N ILE A 171 -6.57 4.94 -0.42
CA ILE A 171 -6.83 4.04 0.71
C ILE A 171 -5.51 3.36 1.09
N GLU A 172 -5.08 3.56 2.33
CA GLU A 172 -3.78 3.16 2.87
C GLU A 172 -3.87 2.64 4.29
N ASN A 173 -2.90 1.81 4.70
CA ASN A 173 -2.81 1.30 6.08
C ASN A 173 -1.45 1.60 6.74
N ALA A 174 -0.48 2.08 5.97
CA ALA A 174 0.88 2.30 6.42
C ALA A 174 1.21 3.79 6.54
N PRO A 175 1.96 4.21 7.58
CA PRO A 175 2.32 5.62 7.78
C PRO A 175 3.00 6.25 6.55
N LEU A 176 3.91 5.53 5.92
CA LEU A 176 4.65 6.03 4.76
C LEU A 176 3.77 6.16 3.50
N GLY A 177 2.78 5.29 3.37
CA GLY A 177 1.82 5.36 2.28
C GLY A 177 0.84 6.50 2.46
N VAL A 178 0.36 6.71 3.69
CA VAL A 178 -0.47 7.86 4.05
C VAL A 178 0.28 9.17 3.78
N GLU A 179 1.54 9.28 4.23
CA GLU A 179 2.39 10.44 3.98
C GLU A 179 2.58 10.71 2.48
N ALA A 180 2.75 9.65 1.67
CA ALA A 180 2.88 9.76 0.22
C ALA A 180 1.60 10.27 -0.44
N GLY A 181 0.43 9.77 -0.05
CA GLY A 181 -0.88 10.22 -0.52
C GLY A 181 -1.13 11.69 -0.17
N HIS A 182 -0.90 12.05 1.09
CA HIS A 182 -1.01 13.42 1.59
C HIS A 182 -0.07 14.39 0.83
N LYS A 183 1.21 14.02 0.64
CA LYS A 183 2.18 14.81 -0.14
C LYS A 183 1.82 14.93 -1.62
N ALA A 184 1.09 13.97 -2.17
CA ALA A 184 0.56 14.06 -3.53
C ALA A 184 -0.65 15.00 -3.63
N GLY A 185 -1.15 15.53 -2.50
CA GLY A 185 -2.32 16.40 -2.43
C GLY A 185 -3.64 15.66 -2.65
N ILE A 186 -3.66 14.35 -2.43
CA ILE A 186 -4.84 13.50 -2.64
C ILE A 186 -5.48 13.23 -1.28
N PHE A 187 -6.82 13.34 -1.21
CA PHE A 187 -7.56 12.96 -0.01
C PHE A 187 -7.24 11.52 0.38
N THR A 188 -6.74 11.31 1.60
CA THR A 188 -6.18 10.03 2.03
C THR A 188 -6.98 9.44 3.19
N ILE A 189 -7.59 8.30 2.94
CA ILE A 189 -8.29 7.49 3.95
C ILE A 189 -7.32 6.43 4.47
N ALA A 190 -7.07 6.45 5.78
CA ALA A 190 -6.32 5.40 6.44
C ALA A 190 -7.25 4.30 6.98
N VAL A 191 -6.82 3.04 6.87
CA VAL A 191 -7.45 1.88 7.50
C VAL A 191 -6.44 1.20 8.43
N ASN A 192 -6.72 1.20 9.73
CA ASN A 192 -5.81 0.62 10.72
C ASN A 192 -5.98 -0.90 10.79
N THR A 193 -5.32 -1.60 9.89
CA THR A 193 -5.36 -3.07 9.76
C THR A 193 -4.16 -3.76 10.39
N GLY A 194 -3.22 -3.00 10.94
CA GLY A 194 -2.01 -3.46 11.62
C GLY A 194 -2.03 -3.21 13.13
N PRO A 195 -0.90 -3.46 13.81
CA PRO A 195 -0.76 -3.31 15.26
C PRO A 195 -0.43 -1.87 15.70
N LEU A 196 -0.26 -0.93 14.76
CA LEU A 196 0.14 0.45 15.07
C LEU A 196 -1.01 1.21 15.74
N ASP A 197 -0.65 2.20 16.58
CA ASP A 197 -1.63 3.15 17.06
C ASP A 197 -2.20 3.96 15.87
N GLY A 198 -3.53 4.07 15.80
CA GLY A 198 -4.19 4.84 14.73
C GLY A 198 -3.75 6.31 14.67
N GLN A 199 -3.29 6.88 15.77
CA GLN A 199 -2.76 8.24 15.82
C GLN A 199 -1.54 8.40 14.89
N VAL A 200 -0.71 7.37 14.74
CA VAL A 200 0.44 7.39 13.82
C VAL A 200 0.00 7.64 12.37
N LEU A 201 -1.14 7.07 11.97
CA LEU A 201 -1.71 7.28 10.63
C LEU A 201 -2.27 8.70 10.46
N LEU A 202 -2.94 9.23 11.49
CA LEU A 202 -3.42 10.62 11.49
C LEU A 202 -2.26 11.62 11.44
N ASP A 203 -1.22 11.39 12.23
CA ASP A 203 -0.01 12.23 12.26
C ASP A 203 0.75 12.18 10.93
N SER A 204 0.60 11.10 10.16
CA SER A 204 1.16 10.95 8.81
C SER A 204 0.36 11.70 7.73
N GLY A 205 -0.78 12.30 8.08
CA GLY A 205 -1.59 13.13 7.21
C GLY A 205 -2.84 12.45 6.63
N ALA A 206 -3.37 11.41 7.30
CA ALA A 206 -4.66 10.86 6.91
C ALA A 206 -5.79 11.86 7.19
N ASP A 207 -6.67 12.05 6.20
CA ASP A 207 -7.86 12.91 6.32
C ASP A 207 -9.00 12.19 7.08
N LEU A 208 -9.10 10.87 6.91
CA LEU A 208 -10.02 9.99 7.64
C LEU A 208 -9.30 8.72 8.10
N LEU A 209 -9.74 8.18 9.23
CA LEU A 209 -9.24 6.93 9.81
C LEU A 209 -10.40 5.97 10.10
N PHE A 210 -10.28 4.74 9.58
CA PHE A 210 -11.17 3.64 9.90
C PHE A 210 -10.42 2.50 10.60
N PRO A 211 -11.08 1.77 11.52
CA PRO A 211 -10.42 0.67 12.24
C PRO A 211 -10.21 -0.59 11.38
N SER A 212 -10.79 -0.65 10.18
CA SER A 212 -10.65 -1.78 9.25
C SER A 212 -11.22 -1.44 7.87
N MET A 213 -10.87 -2.25 6.86
CA MET A 213 -11.50 -2.20 5.53
C MET A 213 -13.00 -2.48 5.58
N GLN A 214 -13.45 -3.38 6.48
CA GLN A 214 -14.88 -3.66 6.67
C GLN A 214 -15.63 -2.44 7.21
N ALA A 215 -15.04 -1.69 8.14
CA ALA A 215 -15.62 -0.45 8.65
C ALA A 215 -15.73 0.62 7.56
N LEU A 216 -14.68 0.78 6.76
CA LEU A 216 -14.71 1.68 5.60
C LEU A 216 -15.79 1.25 4.59
N CYS A 217 -15.88 -0.04 4.28
CA CYS A 217 -16.91 -0.56 3.38
C CYS A 217 -18.33 -0.25 3.84
N ASN A 218 -18.58 -0.36 5.14
CA ASN A 218 -19.90 -0.05 5.73
C ASN A 218 -20.25 1.44 5.62
N GLU A 219 -19.25 2.32 5.74
CA GLU A 219 -19.42 3.77 5.73
C GLU A 219 -19.15 4.41 4.35
N TRP A 220 -18.84 3.60 3.33
CA TRP A 220 -18.38 4.11 2.02
C TRP A 220 -19.34 5.12 1.39
N ASP A 221 -20.63 4.86 1.45
CA ASP A 221 -21.64 5.73 0.82
C ASP A 221 -21.65 7.13 1.47
N ASN A 222 -21.48 7.21 2.80
CA ASN A 222 -21.33 8.45 3.54
C ASN A 222 -19.99 9.15 3.22
N CYS A 223 -18.90 8.38 3.11
CA CYS A 223 -17.60 8.90 2.70
C CYS A 223 -17.65 9.53 1.31
N LEU A 224 -18.29 8.86 0.35
CA LEU A 224 -18.38 9.36 -1.02
C LEU A 224 -19.17 10.65 -1.10
N ILE A 225 -20.28 10.78 -0.36
CA ILE A 225 -21.05 12.03 -0.26
C ILE A 225 -20.18 13.16 0.30
N HIS A 226 -19.38 12.88 1.32
CA HIS A 226 -18.45 13.85 1.89
C HIS A 226 -17.39 14.28 0.85
N LEU A 227 -16.75 13.32 0.20
CA LEU A 227 -15.72 13.56 -0.83
C LEU A 227 -16.22 14.39 -2.01
N ASP A 228 -17.45 14.17 -2.46
CA ASP A 228 -18.06 14.94 -3.55
C ASP A 228 -18.48 16.35 -3.10
N SER A 229 -18.46 16.66 -1.80
CA SER A 229 -18.87 17.94 -1.22
C SER A 229 -17.72 18.91 -0.95
N ILE A 230 -16.48 18.42 -0.85
CA ILE A 230 -15.25 19.19 -0.60
C ILE A 230 -14.50 19.48 -1.89
#